data_34b6a2e94693121feb716219036663ed
#
_entry.id   34b6a2e94693121feb716219036663ed
#
_cell.length_a   1.000
_cell.length_b   1.000
_cell.length_c   1.000
_cell.angle_alpha   90.00
_cell.angle_beta   90.00
_cell.angle_gamma   90.00
#
_symmetry.space_group_name_H-M   'P 1'
#
loop_
_entity.id
_entity.type
_entity.pdbx_description
1 polymer ?
#
loop_
_entity_poly.entity_id
_entity_poly.type
_entity_poly.pdbx_seq_one_letter_code
_entity_poly.pdbx_strand_id
1 'polypeptide(L)' 'MEKWEYNLLVQSPNTECAKCEAALNGLGEDGWELVTLYVNGAGDNVFVFKRLKGQKENASD' A
#
# COMPACT_ATOMS: atom_id res chain seq x y z
N MET A 1 20.91 -7.14 8.71
CA MET A 1 19.53 -7.08 9.24
C MET A 1 18.61 -6.43 8.24
N GLU A 2 17.48 -7.04 7.98
CA GLU A 2 16.53 -6.50 7.03
C GLU A 2 15.76 -5.33 7.62
N LYS A 3 15.49 -4.35 6.78
CA LYS A 3 14.71 -3.19 7.17
C LYS A 3 13.50 -3.06 6.25
N TRP A 4 12.41 -2.53 6.78
CA TRP A 4 11.18 -2.37 6.07
C TRP A 4 10.83 -0.91 5.93
N GLU A 5 10.21 -0.56 4.83
CA GLU A 5 9.60 0.76 4.69
C GLU A 5 8.10 0.57 4.53
N TYR A 6 7.35 1.57 4.95
CA TYR A 6 5.89 1.48 5.01
C TYR A 6 5.26 2.59 4.19
N ASN A 7 4.10 2.28 3.64
CA ASN A 7 3.36 3.23 2.83
C ASN A 7 1.88 3.13 3.23
N LEU A 8 1.21 4.28 3.29
CA LEU A 8 -0.20 4.32 3.64
C LEU A 8 -0.99 4.83 2.45
N LEU A 9 -2.07 4.13 2.11
CA LEU A 9 -3.00 4.57 1.09
C LEU A 9 -4.33 4.86 1.76
N VAL A 10 -4.80 6.10 1.66
CA VAL A 10 -6.05 6.52 2.28
C VAL A 10 -7.11 6.65 1.21
N GLN A 11 -8.23 5.94 1.39
CA GLN A 11 -9.33 5.94 0.43
C GLN A 11 -10.61 6.33 1.12
N SER A 12 -11.35 7.21 0.48
CA SER A 12 -12.68 7.60 0.95
C SER A 12 -13.59 6.38 0.97
N PRO A 13 -14.54 6.30 1.94
CA PRO A 13 -15.48 5.19 1.95
C PRO A 13 -16.36 5.13 0.72
N ASN A 14 -16.44 6.20 -0.05
CA ASN A 14 -17.23 6.25 -1.27
C ASN A 14 -16.43 5.90 -2.52
N THR A 15 -15.16 5.54 -2.37
CA THR A 15 -14.34 5.16 -3.51
C THR A 15 -14.85 3.86 -4.11
N GLU A 16 -14.98 3.83 -5.43
CA GLU A 16 -15.45 2.64 -6.12
C GLU A 16 -14.46 1.50 -5.96
N CYS A 17 -15.00 0.28 -5.87
CA CYS A 17 -14.15 -0.90 -5.70
C CYS A 17 -13.11 -1.04 -6.80
N ALA A 18 -13.51 -0.75 -8.05
CA ALA A 18 -12.57 -0.88 -9.16
C ALA A 18 -11.39 0.06 -9.02
N LYS A 19 -11.64 1.28 -8.50
CA LYS A 19 -10.56 2.24 -8.30
C LYS A 19 -9.66 1.81 -7.15
N CYS A 20 -10.25 1.28 -6.08
CA CYS A 20 -9.46 0.74 -4.98
C CYS A 20 -8.56 -0.40 -5.46
N GLU A 21 -9.15 -1.30 -6.22
CA GLU A 21 -8.41 -2.46 -6.71
C GLU A 21 -7.24 -2.04 -7.59
N ALA A 22 -7.47 -1.05 -8.45
CA ALA A 22 -6.42 -0.56 -9.33
C ALA A 22 -5.28 0.05 -8.53
N ALA A 23 -5.60 0.82 -7.48
CA ALA A 23 -4.58 1.42 -6.65
C ALA A 23 -3.78 0.37 -5.90
N LEU A 24 -4.47 -0.65 -5.38
CA LEU A 24 -3.80 -1.72 -4.65
C LEU A 24 -2.88 -2.51 -5.58
N ASN A 25 -3.35 -2.81 -6.78
CA ASN A 25 -2.54 -3.55 -7.74
C ASN A 25 -1.33 -2.75 -8.19
N GLY A 26 -1.49 -1.43 -8.33
CA GLY A 26 -0.37 -0.59 -8.70
C GLY A 26 0.73 -0.63 -7.65
N LEU A 27 0.35 -0.58 -6.37
CA LEU A 27 1.33 -0.67 -5.30
C LEU A 27 1.97 -2.04 -5.27
N GLY A 28 1.17 -3.09 -5.50
CA GLY A 28 1.71 -4.44 -5.53
C GLY A 28 2.75 -4.63 -6.61
N GLU A 29 2.55 -4.00 -7.77
CA GLU A 29 3.52 -4.10 -8.85
C GLU A 29 4.82 -3.39 -8.51
N ASP A 30 4.77 -2.42 -7.61
CA ASP A 30 5.98 -1.74 -7.13
C ASP A 30 6.63 -2.49 -5.97
N GLY A 31 6.13 -3.67 -5.65
CA GLY A 31 6.71 -4.49 -4.60
C GLY A 31 6.11 -4.28 -3.23
N TRP A 32 5.04 -3.49 -3.13
CA TRP A 32 4.41 -3.25 -1.84
C TRP A 32 3.48 -4.39 -1.47
N GLU A 33 3.51 -4.79 -0.21
CA GLU A 33 2.68 -5.86 0.32
C GLU A 33 1.71 -5.29 1.33
N LEU A 34 0.43 -5.64 1.20
CA LEU A 34 -0.59 -5.16 2.13
C LEU A 34 -0.44 -5.85 3.47
N VAL A 35 -0.32 -5.06 4.53
CA VAL A 35 -0.17 -5.59 5.89
C VAL A 35 -1.53 -5.64 6.57
N THR A 36 -2.26 -4.54 6.53
CA THR A 36 -3.53 -4.44 7.23
C THR A 36 -4.32 -3.27 6.70
N LEU A 37 -5.54 -3.18 7.17
CA LEU A 37 -6.47 -2.11 6.81
C LEU A 37 -7.19 -1.68 8.07
N TYR A 38 -7.34 -0.37 8.25
CA TYR A 38 -8.16 0.13 9.34
C TYR A 38 -8.90 1.38 8.90
N VAL A 39 -9.91 1.75 9.69
CA VAL A 39 -10.70 2.95 9.44
C VAL A 39 -10.24 4.03 10.43
N ASN A 40 -9.86 5.20 9.90
CA ASN A 40 -9.38 6.27 10.76
C ASN A 40 -10.56 7.05 11.35
N GLY A 41 -10.23 8.10 12.13
CA GLY A 41 -11.25 8.89 12.80
C GLY A 41 -12.16 9.65 11.88
N ALA A 42 -11.72 9.88 10.65
CA ALA A 42 -12.55 10.58 9.65
C ALA A 42 -13.44 9.62 8.86
N GLY A 43 -13.34 8.32 9.11
CA GLY A 43 -14.12 7.35 8.40
C GLY A 43 -13.51 6.85 7.11
N ASP A 44 -12.29 7.22 6.82
CA ASP A 44 -11.60 6.77 5.62
C ASP A 44 -10.92 5.43 5.86
N ASN A 45 -10.84 4.64 4.79
CA ASN A 45 -10.12 3.38 4.83
C ASN A 45 -8.63 3.64 4.65
N VAL A 46 -7.82 3.11 5.55
CA VAL A 46 -6.36 3.29 5.49
C VAL A 46 -5.73 1.92 5.26
N PHE A 47 -5.09 1.77 4.11
CA PHE A 47 -4.39 0.54 3.76
C PHE A 47 -2.92 0.71 4.09
N VAL A 48 -2.37 -0.22 4.85
CA VAL A 48 -0.97 -0.17 5.30
C VAL A 48 -0.16 -1.18 4.50
N PHE A 49 0.87 -0.69 3.84
CA PHE A 49 1.74 -1.53 3.01
C PHE A 49 3.15 -1.50 3.55
N LYS A 50 3.90 -2.54 3.22
CA LYS A 50 5.32 -2.60 3.56
C LYS A 50 6.08 -3.21 2.38
N ARG A 51 7.37 -2.95 2.35
CA ARG A 51 8.28 -3.66 1.46
C ARG A 51 9.70 -3.52 2.02
N LEU A 52 10.56 -4.41 1.59
CA LEU A 52 11.96 -4.36 2.02
C LEU A 52 12.61 -3.11 1.48
N LYS A 53 13.35 -2.42 2.32
CA LYS A 53 14.13 -1.27 1.87
C LYS A 53 15.18 -1.75 0.88
N GLY A 54 15.33 -0.98 -0.19
CA GLY A 54 16.30 -1.32 -1.21
C GLY A 54 15.80 -2.29 -2.26
N GLN A 55 14.61 -2.85 -2.06
CA GLN A 55 14.07 -3.80 -3.02
C GLN A 55 13.93 -3.17 -4.40
N LYS A 56 13.62 -1.90 -4.44
CA LYS A 56 13.46 -1.19 -5.70
C LYS A 56 14.77 -1.14 -6.47
N GLU A 57 15.88 -0.96 -5.78
CA GLU A 57 17.17 -0.96 -6.46
C GLU A 57 17.47 -2.31 -7.06
N ASN A 58 17.09 -3.37 -6.34
CA ASN A 58 17.31 -4.71 -6.86
C ASN A 58 16.53 -4.93 -8.14
N ALA A 59 15.33 -4.40 -8.19
CA ALA A 59 14.49 -4.58 -9.36
C ALA A 59 15.05 -3.87 -10.56
N SER A 60 15.79 -2.80 -10.37
CA SER A 60 16.33 -2.03 -11.48
C SER A 60 17.59 -2.65 -12.06
N ASP A 61 18.11 -3.64 -11.41
CA ASP A 61 19.28 -4.36 -11.94
C ASP A 61 18.85 -5.35 -13.03
#